data_13bbb0d248f02b884e960833f9f10f75
#
_entry.id   13bbb0d248f02b884e960833f9f10f75
#
_cell.length_a   1.000
_cell.length_b   1.000
_cell.length_c   1.000
_cell.angle_alpha   90.00
_cell.angle_beta   90.00
_cell.angle_gamma   90.00
#
_symmetry.space_group_name_H-M   'P 1'
#
loop_
_entity.id
_entity.type
_entity.pdbx_description
1 polymer ?
#
loop_
_entity_poly.entity_id
_entity_poly.type
_entity_poly.pdbx_seq_one_letter_code
_entity_poly.pdbx_strand_id
1 'polypeptide(L)'
;MGLVPHVAENINGSDQMTSLFDRELVKNRTIYISGPIDSATALLAVAKLYYLSDISDDPITIIFVDCPGGSVTAGWAIYDAIQNVACEVSTVCMGMCASMGAFLLASGTKGKRIVTPNSEVMIHQPSAGTQGMVTDMEINIEHFQRVKRRINATLAKHTGKSEKQIKKDSERDHWMSAEEAVAYGLADEIDYGAQRRECD
;
A
#
# COMPACT_ATOMS: atom_id res chain seq x y z
N MET A 1 -1.27 -9.56 -19.88
CA MET A 1 -1.42 -10.36 -18.65
C MET A 1 -0.38 -11.47 -18.71
N GLY A 2 0.64 -11.44 -17.86
CA GLY A 2 1.66 -12.49 -17.85
C GLY A 2 1.05 -13.83 -17.42
N LEU A 3 1.70 -14.93 -17.80
CA LEU A 3 1.32 -16.26 -17.33
C LEU A 3 1.46 -16.32 -15.81
N VAL A 4 0.36 -16.58 -15.10
CA VAL A 4 0.41 -16.84 -13.66
C VAL A 4 1.00 -18.23 -13.45
N PRO A 5 2.15 -18.38 -12.77
CA PRO A 5 2.74 -19.67 -12.52
C PRO A 5 1.83 -20.51 -11.61
N HIS A 6 1.74 -21.81 -11.90
CA HIS A 6 1.02 -22.79 -11.09
C HIS A 6 2.00 -23.76 -10.46
N VAL A 7 1.71 -24.20 -9.27
CA VAL A 7 2.49 -25.19 -8.52
C VAL A 7 1.60 -26.37 -8.17
N ALA A 8 2.18 -27.58 -8.20
CA ALA A 8 1.48 -28.77 -7.72
C ALA A 8 1.54 -28.79 -6.18
N GLU A 9 0.42 -28.97 -5.53
CA GLU A 9 0.31 -29.15 -4.09
C GLU A 9 -0.45 -30.41 -3.76
N ASN A 10 0.06 -31.18 -2.81
CA ASN A 10 -0.66 -32.32 -2.28
C ASN A 10 -1.68 -31.86 -1.24
N ILE A 11 -2.95 -31.90 -1.61
CA ILE A 11 -4.07 -31.56 -0.73
C ILE A 11 -4.85 -32.83 -0.47
N ASN A 12 -4.85 -33.31 0.77
CA ASN A 12 -5.53 -34.53 1.19
C ASN A 12 -5.19 -35.78 0.39
N GLY A 13 -3.89 -35.93 -0.01
CA GLY A 13 -3.41 -37.08 -0.77
C GLY A 13 -3.65 -36.99 -2.29
N SER A 14 -4.13 -35.87 -2.80
CA SER A 14 -4.29 -35.59 -4.23
C SER A 14 -3.48 -34.38 -4.66
N ASP A 15 -2.73 -34.51 -5.74
CA ASP A 15 -1.98 -33.39 -6.32
C ASP A 15 -2.94 -32.47 -7.07
N GLN A 16 -3.00 -31.23 -6.63
CA GLN A 16 -3.81 -30.17 -7.24
C GLN A 16 -2.93 -29.04 -7.77
N MET A 17 -3.25 -28.52 -8.95
CA MET A 17 -2.57 -27.36 -9.51
C MET A 17 -3.22 -26.08 -8.97
N THR A 18 -2.42 -25.33 -8.21
CA THR A 18 -2.85 -24.06 -7.58
C THR A 18 -2.03 -22.92 -8.15
N SER A 19 -2.64 -21.77 -8.42
CA SER A 19 -1.88 -20.58 -8.78
C SER A 19 -0.95 -20.18 -7.65
N LEU A 20 0.25 -19.72 -7.98
CA LEU A 20 1.22 -19.28 -6.96
C LEU A 20 0.62 -18.17 -6.07
N PHE A 21 -0.13 -17.22 -6.66
CA PHE A 21 -0.75 -16.15 -5.90
C PHE A 21 -1.89 -16.61 -4.98
N ASP A 22 -2.67 -17.63 -5.39
CA ASP A 22 -3.70 -18.20 -4.52
C ASP A 22 -3.08 -18.99 -3.37
N ARG A 23 -1.97 -19.68 -3.66
CA ARG A 23 -1.20 -20.33 -2.63
C ARG A 23 -0.66 -19.34 -1.60
N GLU A 24 -0.02 -18.26 -2.05
CA GLU A 24 0.50 -17.21 -1.17
C GLU A 24 -0.61 -16.53 -0.35
N LEU A 25 -1.77 -16.30 -0.97
CA LEU A 25 -2.94 -15.76 -0.29
C LEU A 25 -3.38 -16.66 0.86
N VAL A 26 -3.58 -17.95 0.61
CA VAL A 26 -4.18 -18.88 1.60
C VAL A 26 -3.16 -19.35 2.64
N LYS A 27 -1.94 -19.71 2.23
CA LYS A 27 -0.92 -20.26 3.15
C LYS A 27 -0.13 -19.20 3.90
N ASN A 28 0.27 -18.14 3.20
CA ASN A 28 1.14 -17.11 3.76
C ASN A 28 0.39 -15.81 4.08
N ARG A 29 -0.94 -15.81 3.86
CA ARG A 29 -1.82 -14.66 4.08
C ARG A 29 -1.27 -13.39 3.42
N THR A 30 -0.74 -13.56 2.19
CA THR A 30 -0.03 -12.52 1.46
C THR A 30 -0.84 -12.05 0.27
N ILE A 31 -1.04 -10.74 0.18
CA ILE A 31 -1.71 -10.03 -0.90
C ILE A 31 -0.65 -9.27 -1.70
N TYR A 32 -0.58 -9.50 -3.01
CA TYR A 32 0.30 -8.73 -3.90
C TYR A 32 -0.49 -7.65 -4.61
N ILE A 33 0.06 -6.42 -4.60
CA ILE A 33 -0.42 -5.28 -5.36
C ILE A 33 0.73 -4.81 -6.25
N SER A 34 0.55 -4.84 -7.57
CA SER A 34 1.55 -4.43 -8.54
C SER A 34 0.95 -3.48 -9.57
N GLY A 35 1.74 -2.49 -10.00
CA GLY A 35 1.29 -1.48 -10.95
C GLY A 35 0.29 -0.48 -10.37
N PRO A 36 -0.51 0.19 -11.23
CA PRO A 36 -1.42 1.26 -10.81
C PRO A 36 -2.56 0.78 -9.90
N ILE A 37 -2.90 1.61 -8.92
CA ILE A 37 -4.08 1.42 -8.06
C ILE A 37 -5.30 1.97 -8.78
N ASP A 38 -6.17 1.09 -9.22
CA ASP A 38 -7.45 1.37 -9.85
C ASP A 38 -8.61 0.66 -9.14
N SER A 39 -9.82 0.76 -9.68
CA SER A 39 -11.01 0.15 -9.10
C SER A 39 -10.94 -1.38 -9.06
N ALA A 40 -10.30 -2.02 -10.04
CA ALA A 40 -10.15 -3.47 -10.08
C ALA A 40 -9.15 -3.95 -9.02
N THR A 41 -8.01 -3.28 -8.91
CA THR A 41 -7.01 -3.50 -7.85
C THR A 41 -7.64 -3.35 -6.46
N ALA A 42 -8.43 -2.28 -6.26
CA ALA A 42 -9.09 -2.03 -4.98
C ALA A 42 -10.11 -3.11 -4.64
N LEU A 43 -10.96 -3.51 -5.58
CA LEU A 43 -11.94 -4.57 -5.37
C LEU A 43 -11.27 -5.86 -4.91
N LEU A 44 -10.22 -6.29 -5.61
CA LEU A 44 -9.51 -7.53 -5.29
C LEU A 44 -8.77 -7.45 -3.94
N ALA A 45 -8.12 -6.33 -3.65
CA ALA A 45 -7.42 -6.14 -2.38
C ALA A 45 -8.39 -6.15 -1.19
N VAL A 46 -9.50 -5.42 -1.30
CA VAL A 46 -10.55 -5.36 -0.26
C VAL A 46 -11.16 -6.74 -0.03
N ALA A 47 -11.54 -7.45 -1.11
CA ALA A 47 -12.12 -8.79 -0.98
C ALA A 47 -11.15 -9.77 -0.30
N LYS A 48 -9.86 -9.73 -0.66
CA LYS A 48 -8.83 -10.59 -0.05
C LYS A 48 -8.58 -10.24 1.43
N LEU A 49 -8.55 -8.96 1.79
CA LEU A 49 -8.40 -8.51 3.18
C LEU A 49 -9.54 -9.04 4.06
N TYR A 50 -10.78 -8.84 3.66
CA TYR A 50 -11.92 -9.36 4.41
C TYR A 50 -11.95 -10.88 4.45
N TYR A 51 -11.71 -11.57 3.33
CA TYR A 51 -11.61 -13.03 3.31
C TYR A 51 -10.57 -13.55 4.30
N LEU A 52 -9.37 -12.97 4.32
CA LEU A 52 -8.32 -13.39 5.26
C LEU A 52 -8.68 -13.06 6.71
N SER A 53 -9.29 -11.91 6.97
CA SER A 53 -9.74 -11.55 8.33
C SER A 53 -10.87 -12.45 8.84
N ASP A 54 -11.74 -12.94 7.95
CA ASP A 54 -12.85 -13.83 8.35
C ASP A 54 -12.38 -15.23 8.73
N ILE A 55 -11.24 -15.69 8.21
CA ILE A 55 -10.76 -17.07 8.46
C ILE A 55 -9.77 -17.18 9.63
N SER A 56 -9.09 -16.10 10.02
CA SER A 56 -8.13 -16.10 11.13
C SER A 56 -7.75 -14.67 11.54
N ASP A 57 -7.39 -14.50 12.81
CA ASP A 57 -6.83 -13.25 13.36
C ASP A 57 -5.29 -13.14 13.14
N ASP A 58 -4.67 -14.11 12.47
CA ASP A 58 -3.25 -14.05 12.16
C ASP A 58 -2.93 -12.83 11.27
N PRO A 59 -1.72 -12.27 11.36
CA PRO A 59 -1.35 -11.10 10.56
C PRO A 59 -1.48 -11.33 9.04
N ILE A 60 -1.90 -10.28 8.33
CA ILE A 60 -1.94 -10.23 6.87
C ILE A 60 -0.73 -9.43 6.37
N THR A 61 -0.13 -9.84 5.26
CA THR A 61 0.92 -9.08 4.60
C THR A 61 0.45 -8.56 3.24
N ILE A 62 0.62 -7.26 2.99
CA ILE A 62 0.43 -6.66 1.67
C ILE A 62 1.80 -6.30 1.11
N ILE A 63 2.16 -6.90 -0.02
CA ILE A 63 3.41 -6.60 -0.74
C ILE A 63 3.09 -5.74 -1.96
N PHE A 64 3.60 -4.52 -1.96
CA PHE A 64 3.56 -3.61 -3.09
C PHE A 64 4.80 -3.84 -3.95
N VAL A 65 4.59 -4.24 -5.20
CA VAL A 65 5.67 -4.45 -6.17
C VAL A 65 5.54 -3.42 -7.28
N ASP A 66 6.48 -2.49 -7.31
CA ASP A 66 6.53 -1.43 -8.32
C ASP A 66 5.17 -0.71 -8.48
N CYS A 67 4.70 -0.12 -7.37
CA CYS A 67 3.39 0.53 -7.27
C CYS A 67 3.50 2.06 -7.42
N PRO A 68 3.15 2.64 -8.58
CA PRO A 68 3.24 4.08 -8.82
C PRO A 68 2.11 4.88 -8.12
N GLY A 69 1.21 4.22 -7.42
CA GLY A 69 -0.02 4.82 -6.92
C GLY A 69 -1.16 4.79 -7.94
N GLY A 70 -2.05 5.78 -7.93
CA GLY A 70 -3.18 5.82 -8.85
C GLY A 70 -4.42 6.50 -8.27
N SER A 71 -5.60 5.91 -8.48
CA SER A 71 -6.88 6.49 -8.06
C SER A 71 -6.95 6.69 -6.55
N VAL A 72 -7.20 7.92 -6.14
CA VAL A 72 -7.36 8.29 -4.72
C VAL A 72 -8.55 7.56 -4.08
N THR A 73 -9.67 7.45 -4.79
CA THR A 73 -10.86 6.77 -4.25
C THR A 73 -10.64 5.26 -4.10
N ALA A 74 -9.96 4.64 -5.05
CA ALA A 74 -9.54 3.23 -4.95
C ALA A 74 -8.57 3.01 -3.78
N GLY A 75 -7.60 3.90 -3.61
CA GLY A 75 -6.68 3.87 -2.48
C GLY A 75 -7.38 4.02 -1.13
N TRP A 76 -8.37 4.90 -1.02
CA TRP A 76 -9.18 5.02 0.20
C TRP A 76 -9.96 3.75 0.52
N ALA A 77 -10.51 3.05 -0.48
CA ALA A 77 -11.19 1.78 -0.25
C ALA A 77 -10.26 0.71 0.34
N ILE A 78 -9.03 0.61 -0.17
CA ILE A 78 -8.02 -0.30 0.39
C ILE A 78 -7.61 0.15 1.81
N TYR A 79 -7.38 1.45 2.01
CA TYR A 79 -7.05 2.02 3.31
C TYR A 79 -8.10 1.68 4.37
N ASP A 80 -9.37 1.95 4.06
CA ASP A 80 -10.46 1.68 4.99
C ASP A 80 -10.57 0.17 5.31
N ALA A 81 -10.33 -0.71 4.34
CA ALA A 81 -10.28 -2.16 4.58
C ALA A 81 -9.10 -2.54 5.51
N ILE A 82 -7.88 -1.99 5.28
CA ILE A 82 -6.72 -2.20 6.17
C ILE A 82 -7.04 -1.76 7.61
N GLN A 83 -7.75 -0.65 7.79
CA GLN A 83 -8.08 -0.15 9.13
C GLN A 83 -9.25 -0.89 9.79
N ASN A 84 -10.10 -1.57 9.02
CA ASN A 84 -11.31 -2.24 9.52
C ASN A 84 -11.13 -3.73 9.85
N VAL A 85 -10.15 -4.42 9.26
CA VAL A 85 -9.88 -5.83 9.59
C VAL A 85 -9.37 -5.94 11.03
N ALA A 86 -9.73 -7.05 11.71
CA ALA A 86 -9.38 -7.25 13.11
C ALA A 86 -7.91 -7.61 13.32
N CYS A 87 -7.29 -8.25 12.32
CA CYS A 87 -5.91 -8.67 12.37
C CYS A 87 -4.92 -7.53 12.01
N GLU A 88 -3.68 -7.67 12.44
CA GLU A 88 -2.60 -6.76 12.06
C GLU A 88 -2.30 -6.88 10.56
N VAL A 89 -2.02 -5.75 9.92
CA VAL A 89 -1.65 -5.71 8.50
C VAL A 89 -0.23 -5.18 8.35
N SER A 90 0.68 -6.06 7.94
CA SER A 90 2.03 -5.68 7.51
C SER A 90 1.98 -5.16 6.08
N THR A 91 2.76 -4.13 5.80
CA THR A 91 2.91 -3.57 4.44
C THR A 91 4.36 -3.59 4.03
N VAL A 92 4.65 -4.06 2.82
CA VAL A 92 6.02 -4.21 2.31
C VAL A 92 6.15 -3.51 0.97
N CYS A 93 7.16 -2.66 0.82
CA CYS A 93 7.52 -2.05 -0.46
C CYS A 93 8.68 -2.80 -1.10
N MET A 94 8.51 -3.25 -2.34
CA MET A 94 9.54 -3.83 -3.20
C MET A 94 9.65 -3.04 -4.50
N GLY A 95 10.81 -2.48 -4.78
CA GLY A 95 11.06 -1.61 -5.93
C GLY A 95 10.56 -0.19 -5.67
N MET A 96 9.28 0.09 -5.84
CA MET A 96 8.75 1.43 -5.67
C MET A 96 7.37 1.43 -5.00
N CYS A 97 7.16 2.39 -4.09
CA CYS A 97 5.84 2.80 -3.62
C CYS A 97 5.71 4.32 -3.78
N ALA A 98 4.95 4.78 -4.77
CA ALA A 98 4.76 6.21 -5.02
C ALA A 98 3.30 6.64 -4.83
N SER A 99 3.09 7.91 -4.45
CA SER A 99 1.76 8.53 -4.37
C SER A 99 0.80 7.74 -3.47
N MET A 100 -0.32 7.22 -4.00
CA MET A 100 -1.22 6.34 -3.24
C MET A 100 -0.56 5.04 -2.80
N GLY A 101 0.50 4.56 -3.46
CA GLY A 101 1.29 3.42 -3.02
C GLY A 101 2.03 3.72 -1.71
N ALA A 102 2.68 4.88 -1.62
CA ALA A 102 3.33 5.34 -0.39
C ALA A 102 2.32 5.58 0.75
N PHE A 103 1.15 6.10 0.41
CA PHE A 103 0.06 6.30 1.36
C PHE A 103 -0.41 4.96 1.96
N LEU A 104 -0.59 3.93 1.14
CA LEU A 104 -0.98 2.60 1.59
C LEU A 104 0.15 1.88 2.33
N LEU A 105 1.41 2.03 1.91
CA LEU A 105 2.56 1.56 2.66
C LEU A 105 2.54 2.10 4.09
N ALA A 106 2.35 3.41 4.24
CA ALA A 106 2.29 4.06 5.56
C ALA A 106 1.07 3.65 6.40
N SER A 107 0.03 3.08 5.80
CA SER A 107 -1.23 2.71 6.46
C SER A 107 -1.20 1.37 7.20
N GLY A 108 -0.15 0.58 7.03
CA GLY A 108 0.06 -0.68 7.75
C GLY A 108 0.14 -0.49 9.27
N THR A 109 0.04 -1.60 9.98
CA THR A 109 0.19 -1.63 11.44
C THR A 109 1.55 -1.06 11.84
N LYS A 110 1.56 -0.15 12.81
CA LYS A 110 2.79 0.47 13.32
C LYS A 110 3.79 -0.60 13.79
N GLY A 111 5.04 -0.49 13.37
CA GLY A 111 6.09 -1.48 13.61
C GLY A 111 6.13 -2.63 12.61
N LYS A 112 5.22 -2.64 11.60
CA LYS A 112 5.12 -3.71 10.58
C LYS A 112 5.09 -3.17 9.14
N ARG A 113 5.60 -1.94 8.95
CA ARG A 113 5.72 -1.29 7.65
C ARG A 113 7.17 -1.40 7.19
N ILE A 114 7.38 -2.12 6.10
CA ILE A 114 8.69 -2.62 5.68
C ILE A 114 9.04 -2.06 4.30
N VAL A 115 10.29 -1.74 4.08
CA VAL A 115 10.85 -1.44 2.75
C VAL A 115 12.05 -2.33 2.48
N THR A 116 12.25 -2.76 1.24
CA THR A 116 13.49 -3.45 0.85
C THR A 116 14.61 -2.44 0.58
N PRO A 117 15.91 -2.82 0.67
CA PRO A 117 17.04 -1.87 0.65
C PRO A 117 17.14 -0.98 -0.59
N ASN A 118 16.65 -1.46 -1.73
CA ASN A 118 16.69 -0.73 -2.99
C ASN A 118 15.32 -0.10 -3.34
N SER A 119 14.40 -0.04 -2.37
CA SER A 119 13.09 0.57 -2.61
C SER A 119 13.17 2.08 -2.63
N GLU A 120 12.34 2.67 -3.47
CA GLU A 120 12.09 4.11 -3.50
C GLU A 120 10.65 4.40 -3.06
N VAL A 121 10.47 5.39 -2.21
CA VAL A 121 9.16 5.83 -1.74
C VAL A 121 8.96 7.29 -2.10
N MET A 122 7.80 7.64 -2.67
CA MET A 122 7.53 9.02 -3.07
C MET A 122 6.16 9.48 -2.58
N ILE A 123 6.15 10.65 -1.96
CA ILE A 123 4.91 11.36 -1.61
C ILE A 123 4.79 12.65 -2.42
N HIS A 124 3.58 12.96 -2.82
CA HIS A 124 3.23 14.23 -3.45
C HIS A 124 1.74 14.57 -3.23
N GLN A 125 1.35 15.81 -3.56
CA GLN A 125 -0.05 16.21 -3.53
C GLN A 125 -0.86 15.49 -4.61
N PRO A 126 -2.18 15.27 -4.42
CA PRO A 126 -3.02 14.67 -5.44
C PRO A 126 -3.03 15.53 -6.70
N SER A 127 -2.89 14.89 -7.86
CA SER A 127 -3.07 15.52 -9.16
C SER A 127 -4.55 15.43 -9.56
N ALA A 128 -5.12 16.54 -9.98
CA ALA A 128 -6.50 16.62 -10.43
C ALA A 128 -6.66 17.70 -11.51
N GLY A 129 -7.70 17.56 -12.33
CA GLY A 129 -8.08 18.54 -13.33
C GLY A 129 -9.60 18.73 -13.34
N THR A 130 -10.06 19.89 -13.77
CA THR A 130 -11.50 20.18 -13.97
C THR A 130 -11.70 21.05 -15.18
N GLN A 131 -12.85 20.89 -15.84
CA GLN A 131 -13.30 21.70 -16.96
C GLN A 131 -14.83 21.80 -16.92
N GLY A 132 -15.41 22.79 -17.56
CA GLY A 132 -16.86 22.99 -17.61
C GLY A 132 -17.26 24.39 -17.19
N MET A 133 -18.49 24.56 -16.65
CA MET A 133 -18.96 25.84 -16.16
C MET A 133 -18.15 26.28 -14.93
N VAL A 134 -18.01 27.60 -14.75
CA VAL A 134 -17.21 28.19 -13.66
C VAL A 134 -17.65 27.66 -12.29
N THR A 135 -18.94 27.64 -12.02
CA THR A 135 -19.49 27.14 -10.75
C THR A 135 -19.14 25.67 -10.50
N ASP A 136 -19.20 24.81 -11.53
CA ASP A 136 -18.81 23.40 -11.41
C ASP A 136 -17.32 23.24 -11.16
N MET A 137 -16.50 24.10 -11.78
CA MET A 137 -15.05 24.12 -11.53
C MET A 137 -14.73 24.53 -10.08
N GLU A 138 -15.42 25.53 -9.53
CA GLU A 138 -15.26 25.96 -8.13
C GLU A 138 -15.61 24.82 -7.16
N ILE A 139 -16.72 24.12 -7.38
CA ILE A 139 -17.14 22.95 -6.58
C ILE A 139 -16.06 21.86 -6.63
N ASN A 140 -15.53 21.57 -7.83
CA ASN A 140 -14.49 20.56 -7.99
C ASN A 140 -13.18 20.96 -7.30
N ILE A 141 -12.78 22.23 -7.39
CA ILE A 141 -11.58 22.75 -6.71
C ILE A 141 -11.72 22.59 -5.19
N GLU A 142 -12.87 22.95 -4.63
CA GLU A 142 -13.12 22.77 -3.20
C GLU A 142 -13.06 21.29 -2.79
N HIS A 143 -13.63 20.40 -3.61
CA HIS A 143 -13.55 18.97 -3.40
C HIS A 143 -12.09 18.48 -3.39
N PHE A 144 -11.28 18.86 -4.37
CA PHE A 144 -9.87 18.48 -4.45
C PHE A 144 -9.06 19.00 -3.27
N GLN A 145 -9.33 20.21 -2.80
CA GLN A 145 -8.69 20.75 -1.60
C GLN A 145 -9.07 19.95 -0.33
N ARG A 146 -10.31 19.49 -0.21
CA ARG A 146 -10.76 18.63 0.89
C ARG A 146 -10.03 17.28 0.84
N VAL A 147 -9.89 16.67 -0.33
CA VAL A 147 -9.14 15.42 -0.54
C VAL A 147 -7.68 15.60 -0.14
N LYS A 148 -7.02 16.67 -0.61
CA LYS A 148 -5.62 16.99 -0.25
C LYS A 148 -5.45 17.11 1.27
N ARG A 149 -6.34 17.85 1.94
CA ARG A 149 -6.29 17.98 3.41
C ARG A 149 -6.41 16.63 4.12
N ARG A 150 -7.35 15.78 3.67
CA ARG A 150 -7.58 14.46 4.27
C ARG A 150 -6.36 13.54 4.10
N ILE A 151 -5.73 13.52 2.92
CA ILE A 151 -4.49 12.76 2.68
C ILE A 151 -3.37 13.24 3.62
N ASN A 152 -3.16 14.56 3.70
CA ASN A 152 -2.11 15.13 4.55
C ASN A 152 -2.32 14.81 6.04
N ALA A 153 -3.55 14.94 6.54
CA ALA A 153 -3.87 14.60 7.92
C ALA A 153 -3.65 13.11 8.22
N THR A 154 -4.00 12.24 7.28
CA THR A 154 -3.80 10.80 7.43
C THR A 154 -2.32 10.43 7.39
N LEU A 155 -1.53 10.97 6.45
CA LEU A 155 -0.08 10.78 6.43
C LEU A 155 0.58 11.32 7.71
N ALA A 156 0.15 12.48 8.22
CA ALA A 156 0.64 13.03 9.48
C ALA A 156 0.40 12.05 10.65
N LYS A 157 -0.81 11.46 10.72
CA LYS A 157 -1.15 10.45 11.73
C LYS A 157 -0.20 9.23 11.67
N HIS A 158 0.07 8.71 10.48
CA HIS A 158 0.88 7.50 10.32
C HIS A 158 2.38 7.73 10.45
N THR A 159 2.87 8.90 10.01
CA THR A 159 4.31 9.22 10.05
C THR A 159 4.76 9.86 11.35
N GLY A 160 3.83 10.42 12.14
CA GLY A 160 4.15 11.23 13.32
C GLY A 160 4.65 12.63 12.97
N LYS A 161 4.67 13.04 11.71
CA LYS A 161 4.99 14.41 11.29
C LYS A 161 3.77 15.33 11.49
N SER A 162 4.02 16.64 11.60
CA SER A 162 2.93 17.61 11.58
C SER A 162 2.28 17.70 10.19
N GLU A 163 0.98 18.01 10.13
CA GLU A 163 0.30 18.26 8.85
C GLU A 163 0.97 19.37 8.03
N LYS A 164 1.53 20.38 8.71
CA LYS A 164 2.28 21.47 8.07
C LYS A 164 3.54 20.93 7.36
N GLN A 165 4.25 19.99 7.99
CA GLN A 165 5.42 19.36 7.40
C GLN A 165 5.02 18.50 6.20
N ILE A 166 4.02 17.62 6.36
CA ILE A 166 3.51 16.78 5.25
C ILE A 166 3.09 17.66 4.07
N LYS A 167 2.32 18.73 4.32
CA LYS A 167 1.89 19.66 3.27
C LYS A 167 3.06 20.30 2.52
N LYS A 168 4.13 20.66 3.23
CA LYS A 168 5.33 21.25 2.64
C LYS A 168 6.07 20.22 1.78
N ASP A 169 6.30 19.03 2.32
CA ASP A 169 7.11 18.01 1.69
C ASP A 169 6.40 17.36 0.49
N SER A 170 5.06 17.25 0.54
CA SER A 170 4.25 16.73 -0.56
C SER A 170 3.85 17.78 -1.61
N GLU A 171 4.34 19.01 -1.54
CA GLU A 171 3.97 20.06 -2.53
C GLU A 171 4.48 19.72 -3.95
N ARG A 172 5.59 19.00 -4.04
CA ARG A 172 6.17 18.41 -5.24
C ARG A 172 6.58 16.98 -4.95
N ASP A 173 6.99 16.25 -5.97
CA ASP A 173 7.50 14.89 -5.82
C ASP A 173 8.65 14.87 -4.83
N HIS A 174 8.45 14.19 -3.71
CA HIS A 174 9.43 14.02 -2.65
C HIS A 174 9.84 12.55 -2.61
N TRP A 175 10.91 12.25 -3.33
CA TRP A 175 11.49 10.92 -3.40
C TRP A 175 12.37 10.65 -2.20
N MET A 176 12.30 9.42 -1.69
CA MET A 176 13.03 8.95 -0.51
C MET A 176 13.60 7.56 -0.78
N SER A 177 14.87 7.36 -0.41
CA SER A 177 15.46 6.02 -0.30
C SER A 177 14.77 5.20 0.81
N ALA A 178 15.13 3.93 0.94
CA ALA A 178 14.63 3.07 2.01
C ALA A 178 14.93 3.67 3.40
N GLU A 179 16.16 4.15 3.62
CA GLU A 179 16.60 4.77 4.88
C GLU A 179 15.84 6.07 5.17
N GLU A 180 15.67 6.90 4.15
CA GLU A 180 14.93 8.16 4.27
C GLU A 180 13.45 7.91 4.55
N ALA A 181 12.83 6.89 3.92
CA ALA A 181 11.43 6.52 4.15
C ALA A 181 11.20 6.04 5.59
N VAL A 182 12.13 5.26 6.16
CA VAL A 182 12.09 4.85 7.57
C VAL A 182 12.29 6.06 8.49
N ALA A 183 13.29 6.90 8.24
CA ALA A 183 13.54 8.10 9.03
C ALA A 183 12.38 9.12 8.95
N TYR A 184 11.68 9.16 7.83
CA TYR A 184 10.49 9.98 7.63
C TYR A 184 9.27 9.44 8.41
N GLY A 185 9.20 8.13 8.61
CA GLY A 185 8.11 7.43 9.30
C GLY A 185 7.05 6.84 8.36
N LEU A 186 7.33 6.74 7.06
CA LEU A 186 6.48 6.04 6.10
C LEU A 186 6.60 4.52 6.21
N ALA A 187 7.77 4.04 6.65
CA ALA A 187 8.04 2.66 7.01
C ALA A 187 8.64 2.59 8.42
N ASP A 188 8.76 1.38 8.96
CA ASP A 188 9.31 1.15 10.31
C ASP A 188 10.69 0.50 10.26
N GLU A 189 10.95 -0.33 9.22
CA GLU A 189 12.23 -1.05 9.08
C GLU A 189 12.61 -1.32 7.62
N ILE A 190 13.89 -1.64 7.41
CA ILE A 190 14.41 -2.13 6.14
C ILE A 190 14.66 -3.63 6.28
N ASP A 191 14.03 -4.43 5.40
CA ASP A 191 14.29 -5.87 5.33
C ASP A 191 15.44 -6.16 4.37
N TYR A 192 16.59 -6.49 4.92
CA TYR A 192 17.78 -6.91 4.17
C TYR A 192 17.75 -8.39 3.75
N GLY A 193 16.67 -9.12 4.02
CA GLY A 193 16.53 -10.53 3.69
C GLY A 193 17.43 -11.45 4.54
N ALA A 194 17.66 -12.67 4.03
CA ALA A 194 18.39 -13.71 4.75
C ALA A 194 19.88 -13.41 4.99
N GLN A 195 20.47 -12.42 4.32
CA GLN A 195 21.90 -12.08 4.47
C GLN A 195 22.26 -11.58 5.88
N ARG A 196 21.30 -11.16 6.70
CA ARG A 196 21.55 -10.78 8.11
C ARG A 196 21.57 -11.94 9.09
N ARG A 197 21.11 -13.13 8.70
CA ARG A 197 21.05 -14.29 9.62
C ARG A 197 22.39 -14.98 9.80
N GLU A 198 23.43 -14.60 9.04
CA GLU A 198 24.77 -15.19 9.10
C GLU A 198 25.81 -14.30 9.82
N CYS A 199 25.42 -13.11 10.30
CA CYS A 199 26.34 -12.14 10.92
C CYS A 199 26.10 -11.90 12.43
N ASP A 200 25.21 -12.63 13.06
CA ASP A 200 25.01 -12.72 14.50
C ASP A 200 25.36 -14.16 14.98
#